data_9ef21aad287a862b631943c2bb0cc006
#
_entry.id   9ef21aad287a862b631943c2bb0cc006
#
_cell.length_a   1.000
_cell.length_b   1.000
_cell.length_c   1.000
_cell.angle_alpha   90.00
_cell.angle_beta   90.00
_cell.angle_gamma   90.00
#
_symmetry.space_group_name_H-M   'P 1'
#
loop_
_entity.id
_entity.type
_entity.pdbx_description
1 polymer ?
#
loop_
_entity_poly.entity_id
_entity_poly.type
_entity_poly.pdbx_seq_one_letter_code
_entity_poly.pdbx_strand_id
1 'polypeptide(L)'
;MSVLIDQDTRLLVQGLTGREGTFHAKQAAEFGTTIVGGVTPGKGGTTHEGWPIFNTVREAAEETGANTSVIFVPPAVAADAILEAFDASMEVVVCITEGIPVIDMLPVMRVVEDGFVSSSRQGPRLIGPNCPGVISPGKAKAGIIPGHICSQGRVGIVSKSGTLTYEAIHQLTLLGLGQTTCIGIGGDPMIGTSFVAALDLFEADQETEAVVLIGEIGGSAEEAAARHIASDVFSKPVVGFIAGQTAPAGRRMGHAGAIISGGQGTAIEKMKALELAGVTVVKSPADIGSAIADRLKN
;
A
#
# COMPACT_ATOMS: atom_id res chain seq x y z
N MET A 1 8.64 0.23 16.34
CA MET A 1 8.24 -0.85 15.39
C MET A 1 7.74 -0.14 14.15
N SER A 2 7.84 -0.70 12.98
CA SER A 2 7.19 -0.12 11.80
C SER A 2 5.98 -0.94 11.39
N VAL A 3 5.15 -0.36 10.55
CA VAL A 3 3.95 -1.00 10.04
C VAL A 3 4.30 -1.84 8.83
N LEU A 4 3.99 -3.14 8.85
CA LEU A 4 4.12 -4.12 7.75
C LEU A 4 5.55 -4.56 7.41
N ILE A 5 6.49 -3.64 7.23
CA ILE A 5 7.87 -3.93 6.81
C ILE A 5 8.88 -3.16 7.65
N ASP A 6 10.02 -3.77 7.96
CA ASP A 6 11.09 -3.21 8.80
C ASP A 6 12.48 -3.75 8.40
N GLN A 7 13.47 -3.59 9.28
CA GLN A 7 14.83 -4.08 9.03
C GLN A 7 14.93 -5.62 8.96
N ASP A 8 13.95 -6.36 9.49
CA ASP A 8 13.91 -7.82 9.45
C ASP A 8 13.18 -8.34 8.19
N THR A 9 12.72 -7.43 7.33
CA THR A 9 12.08 -7.76 6.05
C THR A 9 13.05 -8.48 5.13
N ARG A 10 12.70 -9.71 4.72
CA ARG A 10 13.41 -10.56 3.76
C ARG A 10 12.57 -10.64 2.49
N LEU A 11 12.88 -9.74 1.55
CA LEU A 11 12.03 -9.51 0.36
C LEU A 11 12.35 -10.49 -0.76
N LEU A 12 11.32 -11.21 -1.20
CA LEU A 12 11.31 -12.04 -2.40
C LEU A 12 10.62 -11.31 -3.55
N VAL A 13 11.18 -11.35 -4.76
CA VAL A 13 10.63 -10.63 -5.92
C VAL A 13 10.08 -11.63 -6.94
N GLN A 14 8.77 -11.69 -7.08
CA GLN A 14 8.13 -12.47 -8.16
C GLN A 14 8.19 -11.68 -9.47
N GLY A 15 8.76 -12.31 -10.51
CA GLY A 15 9.07 -11.64 -11.77
C GLY A 15 10.41 -10.89 -11.77
N LEU A 16 11.37 -11.29 -10.90
CA LEU A 16 12.68 -10.63 -10.75
C LEU A 16 13.46 -10.51 -12.06
N THR A 17 13.38 -11.50 -12.97
CA THR A 17 14.10 -11.47 -14.25
C THR A 17 13.45 -10.56 -15.32
N GLY A 18 12.30 -9.96 -15.02
CA GLY A 18 11.66 -8.94 -15.85
C GLY A 18 12.29 -7.56 -15.62
N ARG A 19 12.11 -6.64 -16.58
CA ARG A 19 12.67 -5.29 -16.52
C ARG A 19 12.29 -4.53 -15.25
N GLU A 20 11.00 -4.50 -14.92
CA GLU A 20 10.48 -3.78 -13.75
C GLU A 20 10.91 -4.47 -12.45
N GLY A 21 10.80 -5.82 -12.38
CA GLY A 21 11.26 -6.59 -11.23
C GLY A 21 12.74 -6.37 -10.92
N THR A 22 13.59 -6.42 -11.94
CA THR A 22 15.03 -6.14 -11.80
C THR A 22 15.30 -4.71 -11.32
N PHE A 23 14.67 -3.72 -11.97
CA PHE A 23 14.89 -2.31 -11.66
C PHE A 23 14.49 -1.99 -10.22
N HIS A 24 13.29 -2.39 -9.81
CA HIS A 24 12.79 -2.07 -8.47
C HIS A 24 13.44 -2.91 -7.36
N ALA A 25 13.91 -4.13 -7.65
CA ALA A 25 14.73 -4.90 -6.74
C ALA A 25 16.06 -4.19 -6.42
N LYS A 26 16.75 -3.68 -7.45
CA LYS A 26 17.97 -2.88 -7.27
C LYS A 26 17.71 -1.63 -6.43
N GLN A 27 16.65 -0.89 -6.73
CA GLN A 27 16.25 0.30 -5.97
C GLN A 27 15.88 -0.02 -4.51
N ALA A 28 15.30 -1.20 -4.24
CA ALA A 28 15.00 -1.63 -2.89
C ALA A 28 16.28 -2.04 -2.13
N ALA A 29 17.21 -2.73 -2.79
CA ALA A 29 18.52 -3.08 -2.23
C ALA A 29 19.37 -1.84 -1.93
N GLU A 30 19.41 -0.87 -2.85
CA GLU A 30 20.09 0.43 -2.64
C GLU A 30 19.46 1.22 -1.47
N PHE A 31 18.17 1.08 -1.24
CA PHE A 31 17.48 1.68 -0.09
C PHE A 31 17.80 0.99 1.24
N GLY A 32 18.34 -0.24 1.22
CA GLY A 32 18.71 -1.01 2.40
C GLY A 32 17.82 -2.22 2.69
N THR A 33 16.85 -2.54 1.79
CA THR A 33 16.02 -3.74 1.94
C THR A 33 16.82 -4.99 1.61
N THR A 34 16.72 -6.02 2.44
CA THR A 34 17.34 -7.31 2.18
C THR A 34 16.56 -8.09 1.11
N ILE A 35 17.07 -8.10 -0.13
CA ILE A 35 16.54 -8.94 -1.21
C ILE A 35 17.15 -10.33 -1.08
N VAL A 36 16.32 -11.35 -0.89
CA VAL A 36 16.78 -12.72 -0.65
C VAL A 36 16.75 -13.61 -1.91
N GLY A 37 16.05 -13.17 -2.95
CA GLY A 37 15.96 -13.90 -4.22
C GLY A 37 14.78 -13.47 -5.07
N GLY A 38 14.54 -14.19 -6.13
CA GLY A 38 13.37 -13.98 -6.99
C GLY A 38 12.75 -15.27 -7.48
N VAL A 39 11.49 -15.17 -7.87
CA VAL A 39 10.75 -16.28 -8.49
C VAL A 39 10.51 -15.98 -9.95
N THR A 40 10.94 -16.91 -10.79
CA THR A 40 10.63 -16.92 -12.21
C THR A 40 10.52 -18.38 -12.65
N PRO A 41 9.29 -18.92 -12.84
CA PRO A 41 9.10 -20.31 -13.24
C PRO A 41 9.92 -20.70 -14.47
N GLY A 42 10.59 -21.86 -14.41
CA GLY A 42 11.46 -22.35 -15.47
C GLY A 42 12.88 -21.78 -15.46
N LYS A 43 13.23 -20.86 -14.53
CA LYS A 43 14.58 -20.32 -14.35
C LYS A 43 15.21 -20.65 -13.00
N GLY A 44 14.56 -21.49 -12.20
CA GLY A 44 15.11 -21.95 -10.90
C GLY A 44 16.50 -22.55 -11.01
N GLY A 45 17.32 -22.34 -9.99
CA GLY A 45 18.72 -22.76 -9.97
C GLY A 45 19.69 -21.83 -10.72
N THR A 46 19.21 -20.73 -11.31
CA THR A 46 20.05 -19.68 -11.92
C THR A 46 20.25 -18.50 -10.97
N THR A 47 21.11 -17.58 -11.36
CA THR A 47 21.32 -16.31 -10.65
C THR A 47 21.03 -15.15 -11.57
N HIS A 48 20.36 -14.11 -11.06
CA HIS A 48 20.08 -12.86 -11.78
C HIS A 48 20.48 -11.67 -10.92
N GLU A 49 21.38 -10.82 -11.44
CA GLU A 49 21.89 -9.64 -10.73
C GLU A 49 22.48 -9.95 -9.32
N GLY A 50 23.02 -11.16 -9.15
CA GLY A 50 23.59 -11.63 -7.88
C GLY A 50 22.57 -12.31 -6.94
N TRP A 51 21.30 -12.30 -7.24
CA TRP A 51 20.26 -12.97 -6.45
C TRP A 51 19.88 -14.35 -7.03
N PRO A 52 19.66 -15.38 -6.18
CA PRO A 52 19.18 -16.68 -6.62
C PRO A 52 17.77 -16.60 -7.19
N ILE A 53 17.50 -17.42 -8.21
CA ILE A 53 16.18 -17.56 -8.82
C ILE A 53 15.61 -18.92 -8.48
N PHE A 54 14.35 -18.95 -8.08
CA PHE A 54 13.58 -20.12 -7.73
C PHE A 54 12.42 -20.32 -8.72
N ASN A 55 11.90 -21.55 -8.78
CA ASN A 55 10.72 -21.83 -9.59
C ASN A 55 9.43 -21.50 -8.85
N THR A 56 9.41 -21.60 -7.52
CA THR A 56 8.25 -21.37 -6.68
C THR A 56 8.58 -20.48 -5.48
N VAL A 57 7.52 -19.81 -4.94
CA VAL A 57 7.65 -19.01 -3.72
C VAL A 57 7.96 -19.90 -2.51
N ARG A 58 7.37 -21.09 -2.43
CA ARG A 58 7.62 -22.06 -1.35
C ARG A 58 9.09 -22.47 -1.29
N GLU A 59 9.67 -22.89 -2.43
CA GLU A 59 11.09 -23.23 -2.54
C GLU A 59 11.97 -22.06 -2.05
N ALA A 60 11.68 -20.85 -2.51
CA ALA A 60 12.40 -19.65 -2.10
C ALA A 60 12.27 -19.37 -0.60
N ALA A 61 11.07 -19.50 -0.03
CA ALA A 61 10.82 -19.27 1.40
C ALA A 61 11.58 -20.24 2.29
N GLU A 62 11.55 -21.53 1.94
CA GLU A 62 12.26 -22.59 2.68
C GLU A 62 13.77 -22.41 2.66
N GLU A 63 14.34 -22.01 1.53
CA GLU A 63 15.80 -21.85 1.40
C GLU A 63 16.31 -20.52 1.96
N THR A 64 15.51 -19.45 1.86
CA THR A 64 16.00 -18.10 2.18
C THR A 64 15.40 -17.51 3.45
N GLY A 65 14.32 -18.08 3.97
CA GLY A 65 13.55 -17.47 5.07
C GLY A 65 12.84 -16.17 4.65
N ALA A 66 12.45 -16.05 3.39
CA ALA A 66 11.65 -14.91 2.91
C ALA A 66 10.34 -14.78 3.70
N ASN A 67 9.98 -13.57 4.09
CA ASN A 67 8.73 -13.26 4.82
C ASN A 67 7.84 -12.27 4.08
N THR A 68 8.36 -11.60 3.07
CA THR A 68 7.65 -10.59 2.28
C THR A 68 7.84 -10.88 0.79
N SER A 69 6.75 -10.79 0.02
CA SER A 69 6.78 -10.94 -1.44
C SER A 69 6.32 -9.68 -2.14
N VAL A 70 7.04 -9.22 -3.17
CA VAL A 70 6.59 -8.18 -4.09
C VAL A 70 6.40 -8.76 -5.49
N ILE A 71 5.27 -8.43 -6.15
CA ILE A 71 4.80 -9.04 -7.37
C ILE A 71 4.84 -8.05 -8.54
N PHE A 72 5.62 -8.39 -9.58
CA PHE A 72 5.76 -7.64 -10.84
C PHE A 72 5.37 -8.50 -12.07
N VAL A 73 4.68 -9.61 -11.87
CA VAL A 73 4.28 -10.48 -12.97
C VAL A 73 3.12 -9.87 -13.78
N PRO A 74 2.88 -10.32 -15.03
CA PRO A 74 1.77 -9.84 -15.85
C PRO A 74 0.39 -10.09 -15.21
N PRO A 75 -0.64 -9.29 -15.56
CA PRO A 75 -1.98 -9.38 -14.96
C PRO A 75 -2.62 -10.77 -15.02
N ALA A 76 -2.41 -11.49 -16.12
CA ALA A 76 -3.01 -12.81 -16.33
C ALA A 76 -2.55 -13.91 -15.33
N VAL A 77 -1.45 -13.68 -14.63
CA VAL A 77 -0.88 -14.65 -13.65
C VAL A 77 -0.68 -14.02 -12.27
N ALA A 78 -1.09 -12.78 -12.07
CA ALA A 78 -0.84 -12.06 -10.83
C ALA A 78 -1.70 -12.57 -9.67
N ALA A 79 -2.95 -12.99 -9.92
CA ALA A 79 -3.80 -13.59 -8.90
C ALA A 79 -3.20 -14.92 -8.38
N ASP A 80 -2.71 -15.77 -9.29
CA ASP A 80 -2.01 -17.01 -8.93
C ASP A 80 -0.75 -16.74 -8.11
N ALA A 81 0.03 -15.71 -8.52
CA ALA A 81 1.22 -15.30 -7.80
C ALA A 81 0.92 -14.81 -6.36
N ILE A 82 -0.23 -14.15 -6.14
CA ILE A 82 -0.69 -13.75 -4.80
C ILE A 82 -1.06 -15.01 -3.99
N LEU A 83 -1.84 -15.91 -4.57
CA LEU A 83 -2.25 -17.16 -3.88
C LEU A 83 -1.05 -18.05 -3.55
N GLU A 84 -0.07 -18.15 -4.45
CA GLU A 84 1.17 -18.87 -4.21
C GLU A 84 1.96 -18.29 -3.02
N ALA A 85 2.02 -16.95 -2.92
CA ALA A 85 2.66 -16.28 -1.79
C ALA A 85 1.93 -16.56 -0.46
N PHE A 86 0.60 -16.59 -0.48
CA PHE A 86 -0.21 -16.96 0.71
C PHE A 86 0.03 -18.41 1.12
N ASP A 87 0.03 -19.34 0.15
CA ASP A 87 0.28 -20.76 0.39
C ASP A 87 1.71 -21.02 0.94
N ALA A 88 2.67 -20.19 0.57
CA ALA A 88 4.03 -20.19 1.11
C ALA A 88 4.16 -19.44 2.45
N SER A 89 3.07 -19.00 3.06
CA SER A 89 3.02 -18.31 4.36
C SER A 89 3.79 -16.99 4.40
N MET A 90 3.83 -16.24 3.30
CA MET A 90 4.36 -14.88 3.30
C MET A 90 3.52 -13.98 4.22
N GLU A 91 4.17 -13.25 5.13
CA GLU A 91 3.50 -12.35 6.07
C GLU A 91 2.90 -11.13 5.37
N VAL A 92 3.66 -10.59 4.39
CA VAL A 92 3.25 -9.43 3.59
C VAL A 92 3.41 -9.75 2.10
N VAL A 93 2.34 -9.52 1.34
CA VAL A 93 2.32 -9.68 -0.12
C VAL A 93 1.96 -8.34 -0.74
N VAL A 94 2.84 -7.81 -1.57
CA VAL A 94 2.66 -6.52 -2.25
C VAL A 94 2.48 -6.77 -3.74
N CYS A 95 1.30 -6.49 -4.29
CA CYS A 95 1.02 -6.67 -5.71
C CYS A 95 1.01 -5.32 -6.43
N ILE A 96 2.03 -5.07 -7.24
CA ILE A 96 2.17 -3.85 -8.04
C ILE A 96 1.29 -3.90 -9.28
N THR A 97 1.07 -5.08 -9.81
CA THR A 97 0.39 -5.32 -11.08
C THR A 97 -0.98 -4.67 -11.14
N GLU A 98 -1.22 -3.92 -12.20
CA GLU A 98 -2.51 -3.34 -12.59
C GLU A 98 -3.21 -4.21 -13.63
N GLY A 99 -4.55 -4.18 -13.65
CA GLY A 99 -5.35 -4.79 -14.70
C GLY A 99 -5.61 -6.28 -14.49
N ILE A 100 -5.51 -6.78 -13.28
CA ILE A 100 -5.93 -8.15 -12.94
C ILE A 100 -7.45 -8.25 -13.15
N PRO A 101 -7.94 -9.26 -13.88
CA PRO A 101 -9.38 -9.45 -14.05
C PRO A 101 -10.09 -9.62 -12.69
N VAL A 102 -11.22 -8.94 -12.52
CA VAL A 102 -11.99 -9.00 -11.26
C VAL A 102 -12.34 -10.45 -10.87
N ILE A 103 -12.65 -11.29 -11.86
CA ILE A 103 -13.00 -12.69 -11.61
C ILE A 103 -11.82 -13.49 -11.01
N ASP A 104 -10.59 -13.16 -11.39
CA ASP A 104 -9.39 -13.82 -10.88
C ASP A 104 -9.06 -13.37 -9.45
N MET A 105 -9.51 -12.16 -9.07
CA MET A 105 -9.35 -11.65 -7.72
C MET A 105 -10.37 -12.23 -6.72
N LEU A 106 -11.47 -12.83 -7.14
CA LEU A 106 -12.48 -13.39 -6.23
C LEU A 106 -11.90 -14.49 -5.30
N PRO A 107 -11.15 -15.50 -5.79
CA PRO A 107 -10.48 -16.47 -4.93
C PRO A 107 -9.48 -15.83 -3.97
N VAL A 108 -8.72 -14.83 -4.44
CA VAL A 108 -7.75 -14.09 -3.63
C VAL A 108 -8.45 -13.40 -2.46
N MET A 109 -9.53 -12.66 -2.74
CA MET A 109 -10.28 -11.94 -1.70
C MET A 109 -10.90 -12.89 -0.68
N ARG A 110 -11.36 -14.08 -1.10
CA ARG A 110 -11.85 -15.09 -0.18
C ARG A 110 -10.79 -15.56 0.82
N VAL A 111 -9.56 -15.81 0.34
CA VAL A 111 -8.43 -16.16 1.23
C VAL A 111 -8.09 -15.01 2.18
N VAL A 112 -8.12 -13.76 1.70
CA VAL A 112 -7.90 -12.58 2.54
C VAL A 112 -8.97 -12.49 3.64
N GLU A 113 -10.25 -12.65 3.29
CA GLU A 113 -11.37 -12.61 4.24
C GLU A 113 -11.32 -13.74 5.26
N ASP A 114 -11.09 -14.97 4.81
CA ASP A 114 -10.97 -16.15 5.69
C ASP A 114 -9.78 -16.02 6.65
N GLY A 115 -8.67 -15.44 6.21
CA GLY A 115 -7.50 -15.15 7.04
C GLY A 115 -7.76 -14.11 8.14
N PHE A 116 -8.69 -13.17 7.92
CA PHE A 116 -9.13 -12.23 8.96
C PHE A 116 -10.12 -12.85 9.96
N VAL A 117 -10.89 -13.85 9.55
CA VAL A 117 -11.91 -14.52 10.40
C VAL A 117 -11.31 -15.58 11.30
N SER A 118 -10.25 -16.26 10.88
CA SER A 118 -9.54 -17.23 11.73
C SER A 118 -8.73 -16.52 12.81
N SER A 119 -9.37 -16.19 13.92
CA SER A 119 -8.97 -15.82 15.31
C SER A 119 -7.50 -15.51 15.66
N SER A 120 -6.57 -15.49 14.73
CA SER A 120 -5.25 -14.92 14.84
C SER A 120 -5.15 -13.72 13.89
N ARG A 121 -4.95 -12.51 14.41
CA ARG A 121 -4.67 -11.27 13.67
C ARG A 121 -3.39 -11.35 12.79
N GLN A 122 -2.97 -12.53 12.37
CA GLN A 122 -1.70 -12.86 11.73
C GLN A 122 -1.85 -13.56 10.37
N GLY A 123 -2.99 -13.44 9.70
CA GLY A 123 -3.11 -13.86 8.30
C GLY A 123 -2.22 -12.99 7.38
N PRO A 124 -1.83 -13.52 6.21
CA PRO A 124 -1.02 -12.77 5.25
C PRO A 124 -1.74 -11.47 4.86
N ARG A 125 -0.98 -10.37 4.80
CA ARG A 125 -1.53 -9.06 4.40
C ARG A 125 -1.24 -8.79 2.94
N LEU A 126 -2.28 -8.59 2.16
CA LEU A 126 -2.17 -8.16 0.77
C LEU A 126 -2.23 -6.64 0.67
N ILE A 127 -1.23 -6.02 0.05
CA ILE A 127 -1.20 -4.62 -0.34
C ILE A 127 -1.36 -4.53 -1.85
N GLY A 128 -2.31 -3.77 -2.32
CA GLY A 128 -2.74 -3.74 -3.72
C GLY A 128 -3.87 -4.74 -4.01
N PRO A 129 -4.05 -5.13 -5.27
CA PRO A 129 -3.25 -4.83 -6.47
C PRO A 129 -3.29 -3.37 -6.92
N ASN A 130 -2.59 -3.07 -8.03
CA ASN A 130 -2.52 -1.72 -8.63
C ASN A 130 -2.08 -0.66 -7.61
N CYS A 131 -0.94 -0.87 -6.98
CA CYS A 131 -0.44 -0.03 -5.90
C CYS A 131 1.06 0.31 -6.07
N PRO A 132 1.54 1.38 -5.44
CA PRO A 132 2.96 1.70 -5.44
C PRO A 132 3.77 0.89 -4.41
N GLY A 133 3.11 0.10 -3.57
CA GLY A 133 3.72 -0.70 -2.52
C GLY A 133 3.82 -0.01 -1.17
N VAL A 134 4.79 -0.44 -0.38
CA VAL A 134 5.04 0.02 0.99
C VAL A 134 6.49 0.47 1.14
N ILE A 135 6.70 1.55 1.90
CA ILE A 135 8.04 2.00 2.31
C ILE A 135 8.01 2.46 3.76
N SER A 136 8.98 2.00 4.56
CA SER A 136 9.28 2.48 5.91
C SER A 136 10.67 3.11 5.87
N PRO A 137 10.79 4.45 5.84
CA PRO A 137 12.06 5.14 5.68
C PRO A 137 13.08 4.75 6.74
N GLY A 138 14.32 4.48 6.31
CA GLY A 138 15.41 4.00 7.17
C GLY A 138 15.30 2.51 7.56
N LYS A 139 14.30 1.78 7.07
CA LYS A 139 14.06 0.37 7.40
C LYS A 139 13.98 -0.51 6.15
N ALA A 140 12.86 -0.46 5.41
CA ALA A 140 12.66 -1.27 4.21
C ALA A 140 11.75 -0.62 3.17
N LYS A 141 11.82 -1.15 1.95
CA LYS A 141 10.97 -0.78 0.83
C LYS A 141 10.56 -2.04 0.06
N ALA A 142 9.26 -2.20 -0.17
CA ALA A 142 8.68 -3.24 -1.02
C ALA A 142 7.73 -2.60 -2.03
N GLY A 143 8.20 -2.35 -3.25
CA GLY A 143 7.43 -1.70 -4.31
C GLY A 143 8.19 -0.62 -5.06
N ILE A 144 7.45 0.33 -5.64
CA ILE A 144 7.97 1.31 -6.60
C ILE A 144 8.12 2.74 -6.03
N ILE A 145 7.74 3.00 -4.77
CA ILE A 145 7.87 4.32 -4.14
C ILE A 145 9.34 4.76 -4.18
N PRO A 146 9.68 5.97 -4.68
CA PRO A 146 11.06 6.44 -4.76
C PRO A 146 11.66 6.68 -3.37
N GLY A 147 12.72 5.95 -3.00
CA GLY A 147 13.33 6.05 -1.67
C GLY A 147 13.98 7.41 -1.38
N HIS A 148 14.48 8.09 -2.41
CA HIS A 148 15.20 9.38 -2.28
C HIS A 148 14.32 10.57 -1.87
N ILE A 149 12.98 10.46 -2.01
CA ILE A 149 12.06 11.52 -1.55
C ILE A 149 11.62 11.32 -0.09
N CYS A 150 11.95 10.18 0.51
CA CYS A 150 11.50 9.80 1.85
C CYS A 150 12.53 10.22 2.91
N SER A 151 12.05 10.51 4.12
CA SER A 151 12.88 10.64 5.31
C SER A 151 12.19 9.98 6.51
N GLN A 152 12.97 9.39 7.40
CA GLN A 152 12.44 8.84 8.64
C GLN A 152 11.77 9.94 9.46
N GLY A 153 10.60 9.67 10.02
CA GLY A 153 9.85 10.65 10.78
C GLY A 153 8.64 10.03 11.48
N ARG A 154 7.56 10.80 11.60
CA ARG A 154 6.44 10.52 12.50
C ARG A 154 5.05 10.51 11.84
N VAL A 155 4.96 10.61 10.52
CA VAL A 155 3.68 10.66 9.81
C VAL A 155 3.45 9.37 9.03
N GLY A 156 2.32 8.71 9.27
CA GLY A 156 1.83 7.60 8.44
C GLY A 156 1.14 8.13 7.18
N ILE A 157 1.26 7.41 6.07
CA ILE A 157 0.53 7.74 4.83
C ILE A 157 -0.23 6.50 4.36
N VAL A 158 -1.52 6.65 4.12
CA VAL A 158 -2.34 5.65 3.42
C VAL A 158 -3.00 6.27 2.20
N SER A 159 -2.83 5.65 1.03
CA SER A 159 -3.22 6.27 -0.23
C SER A 159 -3.67 5.27 -1.28
N LYS A 160 -4.69 5.64 -2.07
CA LYS A 160 -5.06 4.96 -3.31
C LYS A 160 -4.20 5.39 -4.51
N SER A 161 -3.61 6.58 -4.45
CA SER A 161 -2.87 7.18 -5.57
C SER A 161 -1.37 7.07 -5.39
N GLY A 162 -0.66 6.48 -6.36
CA GLY A 162 0.80 6.46 -6.36
C GLY A 162 1.41 7.88 -6.43
N THR A 163 0.99 8.67 -7.40
CA THR A 163 1.53 10.02 -7.64
C THR A 163 1.30 10.97 -6.46
N LEU A 164 0.09 10.98 -5.88
CA LEU A 164 -0.21 11.83 -4.73
C LEU A 164 0.48 11.35 -3.45
N THR A 165 0.77 10.06 -3.34
CA THR A 165 1.63 9.54 -2.28
C THR A 165 3.02 10.17 -2.35
N TYR A 166 3.63 10.25 -3.54
CA TYR A 166 4.95 10.85 -3.72
C TYR A 166 4.96 12.34 -3.37
N GLU A 167 3.91 13.06 -3.77
CA GLU A 167 3.74 14.47 -3.44
C GLU A 167 3.66 14.69 -1.92
N ALA A 168 2.82 13.92 -1.21
CA ALA A 168 2.70 14.01 0.24
C ALA A 168 4.02 13.67 0.95
N ILE A 169 4.69 12.59 0.54
CA ILE A 169 6.01 12.20 1.07
C ILE A 169 7.00 13.35 0.94
N HIS A 170 7.09 13.93 -0.26
CA HIS A 170 8.05 15.01 -0.53
C HIS A 170 7.79 16.24 0.34
N GLN A 171 6.54 16.68 0.46
CA GLN A 171 6.16 17.81 1.34
C GLN A 171 6.56 17.55 2.79
N LEU A 172 6.21 16.37 3.34
CA LEU A 172 6.55 16.01 4.71
C LEU A 172 8.06 15.95 4.94
N THR A 173 8.82 15.46 3.97
CA THR A 173 10.28 15.41 4.01
C THR A 173 10.89 16.83 4.01
N LEU A 174 10.41 17.73 3.16
CA LEU A 174 10.86 19.13 3.12
C LEU A 174 10.55 19.89 4.42
N LEU A 175 9.47 19.54 5.10
CA LEU A 175 9.09 20.14 6.39
C LEU A 175 9.79 19.49 7.59
N GLY A 176 10.65 18.50 7.40
CA GLY A 176 11.35 17.79 8.45
C GLY A 176 10.43 16.91 9.33
N LEU A 177 9.21 16.61 8.87
CA LEU A 177 8.26 15.76 9.57
C LEU A 177 8.52 14.27 9.30
N GLY A 178 8.95 13.94 8.08
CA GLY A 178 9.25 12.59 7.65
C GLY A 178 8.10 11.60 7.77
N GLN A 179 8.36 10.33 7.45
CA GLN A 179 7.34 9.30 7.45
C GLN A 179 7.74 8.12 8.34
N THR A 180 6.76 7.51 9.02
CA THR A 180 6.92 6.20 9.68
C THR A 180 6.79 5.08 8.68
N THR A 181 5.66 5.05 7.97
CA THR A 181 5.39 4.10 6.87
C THR A 181 4.44 4.75 5.87
N CYS A 182 4.67 4.51 4.58
CA CYS A 182 3.75 4.89 3.52
C CYS A 182 3.18 3.62 2.89
N ILE A 183 1.86 3.51 2.87
CA ILE A 183 1.11 2.37 2.35
C ILE A 183 0.28 2.83 1.15
N GLY A 184 0.66 2.37 -0.05
CA GLY A 184 -0.20 2.50 -1.21
C GLY A 184 -1.15 1.32 -1.27
N ILE A 185 -2.44 1.52 -1.00
CA ILE A 185 -3.42 0.43 -0.93
C ILE A 185 -3.96 -0.01 -2.29
N GLY A 186 -3.73 0.80 -3.34
CA GLY A 186 -4.14 0.50 -4.70
C GLY A 186 -5.45 1.16 -5.13
N GLY A 187 -5.61 1.22 -6.46
CA GLY A 187 -6.76 1.87 -7.12
C GLY A 187 -7.76 0.89 -7.74
N ASP A 188 -7.61 -0.41 -7.53
CA ASP A 188 -8.54 -1.41 -8.04
C ASP A 188 -9.77 -1.54 -7.14
N PRO A 189 -10.93 -2.02 -7.67
CA PRO A 189 -12.13 -2.23 -6.88
C PRO A 189 -11.97 -3.28 -5.77
N MET A 190 -11.10 -4.26 -6.00
CA MET A 190 -10.77 -5.33 -5.05
C MET A 190 -9.33 -5.16 -4.60
N ILE A 191 -9.14 -4.71 -3.36
CA ILE A 191 -7.83 -4.51 -2.74
C ILE A 191 -7.76 -5.29 -1.44
N GLY A 192 -6.56 -5.81 -1.09
CA GLY A 192 -6.38 -6.63 0.09
C GLY A 192 -6.44 -5.86 1.41
N THR A 193 -5.88 -4.65 1.45
CA THR A 193 -5.86 -3.80 2.64
C THR A 193 -6.70 -2.56 2.42
N SER A 194 -7.70 -2.35 3.29
CA SER A 194 -8.57 -1.19 3.27
C SER A 194 -7.95 0.01 4.02
N PHE A 195 -8.56 1.21 3.88
CA PHE A 195 -8.20 2.35 4.73
C PHE A 195 -8.36 2.04 6.22
N VAL A 196 -9.44 1.36 6.61
CA VAL A 196 -9.68 1.01 8.02
C VAL A 196 -8.56 0.12 8.55
N ALA A 197 -8.20 -0.94 7.82
CA ALA A 197 -7.12 -1.82 8.22
C ALA A 197 -5.75 -1.11 8.32
N ALA A 198 -5.47 -0.15 7.42
CA ALA A 198 -4.26 0.65 7.49
C ALA A 198 -4.27 1.63 8.67
N LEU A 199 -5.43 2.24 8.98
CA LEU A 199 -5.61 3.11 10.13
C LEU A 199 -5.40 2.35 11.45
N ASP A 200 -5.93 1.12 11.59
CA ASP A 200 -5.68 0.26 12.76
C ASP A 200 -4.20 -0.01 12.97
N LEU A 201 -3.46 -0.25 11.89
CA LEU A 201 -2.01 -0.44 11.95
C LEU A 201 -1.28 0.82 12.41
N PHE A 202 -1.67 2.00 11.91
CA PHE A 202 -1.09 3.27 12.34
C PHE A 202 -1.49 3.63 13.76
N GLU A 203 -2.71 3.31 14.21
CA GLU A 203 -3.11 3.53 15.60
C GLU A 203 -2.25 2.73 16.58
N ALA A 204 -1.96 1.46 16.24
CA ALA A 204 -1.11 0.59 17.05
C ALA A 204 0.39 0.97 17.03
N ASP A 205 0.84 1.72 16.02
CA ASP A 205 2.24 2.12 15.89
C ASP A 205 2.57 3.36 16.74
N GLN A 206 3.41 3.19 17.73
CA GLN A 206 3.80 4.28 18.64
C GLN A 206 4.67 5.36 17.98
N GLU A 207 5.33 5.05 16.85
CA GLU A 207 6.15 6.02 16.11
C GLU A 207 5.27 6.94 15.24
N THR A 208 4.04 6.53 14.91
CA THR A 208 3.10 7.32 14.11
C THR A 208 2.34 8.31 14.99
N GLU A 209 2.53 9.59 14.78
CA GLU A 209 1.85 10.68 15.52
C GLU A 209 0.66 11.28 14.77
N ALA A 210 0.65 11.20 13.44
CA ALA A 210 -0.42 11.68 12.57
C ALA A 210 -0.50 10.85 11.30
N VAL A 211 -1.64 10.90 10.60
CA VAL A 211 -1.85 10.14 9.36
C VAL A 211 -2.32 11.06 8.23
N VAL A 212 -1.76 10.86 7.04
CA VAL A 212 -2.29 11.40 5.77
C VAL A 212 -3.12 10.31 5.09
N LEU A 213 -4.38 10.64 4.78
CA LEU A 213 -5.31 9.79 4.05
C LEU A 213 -5.59 10.40 2.67
N ILE A 214 -5.20 9.70 1.61
CA ILE A 214 -5.44 10.14 0.23
C ILE A 214 -6.40 9.18 -0.45
N GLY A 215 -7.62 9.66 -0.66
CA GLY A 215 -8.70 8.95 -1.34
C GLY A 215 -9.01 9.53 -2.71
N GLU A 216 -10.04 8.99 -3.31
CA GLU A 216 -10.51 9.38 -4.63
C GLU A 216 -12.02 9.18 -4.76
N ILE A 217 -12.61 9.68 -5.83
CA ILE A 217 -14.01 9.44 -6.18
C ILE A 217 -14.30 7.96 -6.39
N GLY A 218 -15.55 7.55 -6.21
CA GLY A 218 -16.04 6.19 -6.40
C GLY A 218 -15.96 5.33 -5.15
N GLY A 219 -16.82 4.32 -5.09
CA GLY A 219 -16.96 3.46 -3.93
C GLY A 219 -17.28 4.21 -2.63
N SER A 220 -17.14 3.53 -1.49
CA SER A 220 -17.48 4.06 -0.15
C SER A 220 -16.37 3.83 0.89
N ALA A 221 -15.15 3.58 0.45
CA ALA A 221 -14.03 3.23 1.35
C ALA A 221 -13.62 4.40 2.25
N GLU A 222 -13.69 5.64 1.76
CA GLU A 222 -13.35 6.84 2.49
C GLU A 222 -14.42 7.18 3.54
N GLU A 223 -15.69 6.91 3.25
CA GLU A 223 -16.79 7.03 4.22
C GLU A 223 -16.69 5.97 5.32
N ALA A 224 -16.21 4.76 4.99
CA ALA A 224 -15.90 3.74 5.99
C ALA A 224 -14.74 4.18 6.90
N ALA A 225 -13.68 4.74 6.32
CA ALA A 225 -12.57 5.33 7.06
C ALA A 225 -13.05 6.48 7.97
N ALA A 226 -13.93 7.36 7.47
CA ALA A 226 -14.51 8.45 8.26
C ALA A 226 -15.25 7.93 9.51
N ARG A 227 -16.11 6.91 9.35
CA ARG A 227 -16.79 6.29 10.49
C ARG A 227 -15.81 5.67 11.50
N HIS A 228 -14.75 5.07 11.03
CA HIS A 228 -13.72 4.48 11.87
C HIS A 228 -12.95 5.55 12.64
N ILE A 229 -12.54 6.64 11.99
CA ILE A 229 -11.85 7.78 12.62
C ILE A 229 -12.75 8.46 13.67
N ALA A 230 -14.06 8.55 13.42
CA ALA A 230 -15.01 9.12 14.37
C ALA A 230 -15.32 8.23 15.58
N SER A 231 -14.84 7.00 15.59
CA SER A 231 -15.04 6.06 16.70
C SER A 231 -13.96 6.21 17.78
N ASP A 232 -14.23 5.69 18.97
CA ASP A 232 -13.30 5.74 20.12
C ASP A 232 -12.05 4.85 19.96
N VAL A 233 -11.94 4.13 18.84
CA VAL A 233 -10.79 3.23 18.59
C VAL A 233 -9.64 3.87 17.82
N PHE A 234 -9.85 5.08 17.27
CA PHE A 234 -8.80 5.82 16.57
C PHE A 234 -8.60 7.20 17.16
N SER A 235 -7.37 7.54 17.56
CA SER A 235 -7.07 8.75 18.35
C SER A 235 -6.16 9.75 17.62
N LYS A 236 -5.44 9.32 16.58
CA LYS A 236 -4.40 10.15 15.95
C LYS A 236 -5.00 11.18 14.98
N PRO A 237 -4.44 12.39 14.90
CA PRO A 237 -4.90 13.40 13.94
C PRO A 237 -4.73 12.92 12.50
N VAL A 238 -5.75 13.18 11.66
CA VAL A 238 -5.76 12.82 10.24
C VAL A 238 -5.91 14.08 9.39
N VAL A 239 -5.11 14.16 8.33
CA VAL A 239 -5.29 15.09 7.21
C VAL A 239 -5.72 14.30 5.98
N GLY A 240 -6.82 14.70 5.36
CA GLY A 240 -7.42 14.02 4.22
C GLY A 240 -7.37 14.84 2.93
N PHE A 241 -7.13 14.17 1.82
CA PHE A 241 -7.31 14.72 0.47
C PHE A 241 -8.10 13.73 -0.40
N ILE A 242 -9.06 14.24 -1.17
CA ILE A 242 -9.86 13.43 -2.11
C ILE A 242 -9.62 13.90 -3.53
N ALA A 243 -9.08 13.01 -4.36
CA ALA A 243 -8.86 13.25 -5.78
C ALA A 243 -10.17 13.18 -6.58
N GLY A 244 -10.21 13.88 -7.72
CA GLY A 244 -11.35 13.84 -8.64
C GLY A 244 -12.45 14.85 -8.34
N GLN A 245 -12.16 15.96 -7.65
CA GLN A 245 -13.14 17.00 -7.28
C GLN A 245 -13.86 17.60 -8.51
N THR A 246 -13.23 17.60 -9.68
CA THR A 246 -13.78 18.11 -10.94
C THR A 246 -14.20 17.00 -11.91
N ALA A 247 -14.22 15.75 -11.46
CA ALA A 247 -14.55 14.62 -12.31
C ALA A 247 -16.03 14.64 -12.73
N PRO A 248 -16.33 14.46 -14.02
CA PRO A 248 -17.72 14.34 -14.49
C PRO A 248 -18.33 13.00 -14.05
N ALA A 249 -19.61 13.02 -13.71
CA ALA A 249 -20.35 11.81 -13.35
C ALA A 249 -20.36 10.78 -14.51
N GLY A 250 -20.31 9.50 -14.17
CA GLY A 250 -20.38 8.40 -15.12
C GLY A 250 -19.10 8.18 -15.96
N ARG A 251 -18.04 8.95 -15.71
CA ARG A 251 -16.75 8.78 -16.40
C ARG A 251 -15.70 8.21 -15.45
N ARG A 252 -15.01 7.15 -15.90
CA ARG A 252 -13.87 6.57 -15.20
C ARG A 252 -12.66 7.49 -15.27
N MET A 253 -12.03 7.75 -14.13
CA MET A 253 -10.91 8.68 -13.98
C MET A 253 -9.63 7.96 -13.56
N GLY A 254 -8.97 7.30 -14.52
CA GLY A 254 -7.73 6.54 -14.27
C GLY A 254 -8.02 5.16 -13.67
N HIS A 255 -8.11 5.06 -12.36
CA HIS A 255 -8.36 3.80 -11.64
C HIS A 255 -9.72 3.17 -11.97
N ALA A 256 -9.78 1.84 -11.95
CA ALA A 256 -11.01 1.11 -12.28
C ALA A 256 -12.16 1.42 -11.31
N GLY A 257 -11.86 1.70 -10.04
CA GLY A 257 -12.83 2.09 -9.01
C GLY A 257 -13.17 3.59 -8.98
N ALA A 258 -12.42 4.44 -9.69
CA ALA A 258 -12.60 5.89 -9.68
C ALA A 258 -13.70 6.36 -10.64
N ILE A 259 -14.93 6.03 -10.32
CA ILE A 259 -16.12 6.39 -11.11
C ILE A 259 -17.28 6.80 -10.17
N ILE A 260 -17.92 7.94 -10.47
CA ILE A 260 -19.16 8.36 -9.80
C ILE A 260 -20.32 7.65 -10.49
N SER A 261 -20.98 6.74 -9.79
CA SER A 261 -22.09 5.94 -10.30
C SER A 261 -23.35 6.15 -9.47
N GLY A 262 -24.51 6.35 -10.11
CA GLY A 262 -25.77 6.54 -9.41
C GLY A 262 -25.81 7.79 -8.50
N GLY A 263 -24.96 8.79 -8.76
CA GLY A 263 -24.86 9.99 -7.93
C GLY A 263 -24.15 9.81 -6.59
N GLN A 264 -23.53 8.65 -6.35
CA GLN A 264 -22.81 8.34 -5.11
C GLN A 264 -21.29 8.28 -5.33
N GLY A 265 -20.53 8.45 -4.25
CA GLY A 265 -19.06 8.39 -4.28
C GLY A 265 -18.43 9.65 -4.88
N THR A 266 -19.07 10.80 -4.76
CA THR A 266 -18.52 12.09 -5.18
C THR A 266 -17.44 12.56 -4.22
N ALA A 267 -16.48 13.35 -4.72
CA ALA A 267 -15.46 13.94 -3.85
C ALA A 267 -16.08 14.81 -2.74
N ILE A 268 -17.14 15.54 -3.04
CA ILE A 268 -17.82 16.42 -2.08
C ILE A 268 -18.42 15.63 -0.92
N GLU A 269 -19.11 14.52 -1.20
CA GLU A 269 -19.68 13.66 -0.15
C GLU A 269 -18.60 13.05 0.74
N LYS A 270 -17.52 12.55 0.14
CA LYS A 270 -16.39 11.97 0.86
C LYS A 270 -15.66 13.00 1.73
N MET A 271 -15.39 14.19 1.19
CA MET A 271 -14.78 15.29 1.94
C MET A 271 -15.64 15.67 3.14
N LYS A 272 -16.98 15.83 2.93
CA LYS A 272 -17.91 16.13 4.01
C LYS A 272 -17.95 15.02 5.08
N ALA A 273 -17.94 13.76 4.69
CA ALA A 273 -17.90 12.64 5.63
C ALA A 273 -16.62 12.65 6.49
N LEU A 274 -15.48 12.92 5.89
CA LEU A 274 -14.21 13.05 6.59
C LEU A 274 -14.18 14.27 7.52
N GLU A 275 -14.68 15.44 7.08
CA GLU A 275 -14.77 16.64 7.92
C GLU A 275 -15.65 16.41 9.16
N LEU A 276 -16.80 15.75 9.00
CA LEU A 276 -17.69 15.38 10.11
C LEU A 276 -17.04 14.40 11.09
N ALA A 277 -16.08 13.62 10.63
CA ALA A 277 -15.28 12.70 11.44
C ALA A 277 -14.07 13.38 12.15
N GLY A 278 -13.91 14.69 12.02
CA GLY A 278 -12.82 15.44 12.64
C GLY A 278 -11.52 15.46 11.82
N VAL A 279 -11.53 14.94 10.59
CA VAL A 279 -10.38 14.98 9.68
C VAL A 279 -10.22 16.41 9.14
N THR A 280 -8.98 16.90 9.10
CA THR A 280 -8.64 18.15 8.41
C THR A 280 -8.56 17.88 6.91
N VAL A 281 -9.59 18.26 6.17
CA VAL A 281 -9.65 18.02 4.72
C VAL A 281 -9.05 19.21 3.96
N VAL A 282 -8.08 18.95 3.10
CA VAL A 282 -7.48 19.95 2.22
C VAL A 282 -8.05 19.86 0.81
N LYS A 283 -8.21 21.01 0.14
CA LYS A 283 -8.76 21.10 -1.23
C LYS A 283 -7.68 20.94 -2.30
N SER A 284 -6.45 21.30 -1.97
CA SER A 284 -5.28 21.15 -2.83
C SER A 284 -4.33 20.10 -2.25
N PRO A 285 -3.78 19.20 -3.06
CA PRO A 285 -2.75 18.27 -2.58
C PRO A 285 -1.49 18.99 -2.11
N ALA A 286 -1.23 20.21 -2.59
CA ALA A 286 -0.09 21.04 -2.18
C ALA A 286 -0.16 21.48 -0.69
N ASP A 287 -1.34 21.40 -0.07
CA ASP A 287 -1.55 21.86 1.31
C ASP A 287 -1.43 20.71 2.34
N ILE A 288 -1.19 19.46 1.92
CA ILE A 288 -1.15 18.30 2.80
C ILE A 288 -0.09 18.46 3.88
N GLY A 289 1.13 18.80 3.50
CA GLY A 289 2.26 18.91 4.42
C GLY A 289 2.06 20.03 5.47
N SER A 290 1.61 21.20 5.04
CA SER A 290 1.34 22.33 5.95
C SER A 290 0.20 22.00 6.93
N ALA A 291 -0.87 21.35 6.47
CA ALA A 291 -1.98 20.94 7.31
C ALA A 291 -1.55 19.93 8.40
N ILE A 292 -0.69 18.96 8.06
CA ILE A 292 -0.09 18.04 9.05
C ILE A 292 0.78 18.80 10.06
N ALA A 293 1.64 19.72 9.56
CA ALA A 293 2.49 20.52 10.44
C ALA A 293 1.69 21.32 11.47
N ASP A 294 0.56 21.87 11.07
CA ASP A 294 -0.32 22.63 11.97
C ASP A 294 -1.06 21.73 12.97
N ARG A 295 -1.47 20.54 12.57
CA ARG A 295 -2.11 19.55 13.47
C ARG A 295 -1.17 18.98 14.52
N LEU A 296 0.12 18.88 14.21
CA LEU A 296 1.14 18.37 15.14
C LEU A 296 1.67 19.43 16.14
N LYS A 297 1.33 20.73 15.96
CA LYS A 297 1.67 21.81 16.89
C LYS A 297 0.64 21.96 18.03
N ASN A 298 -0.58 21.48 17.80
CA ASN A 298 -1.71 21.58 18.72
C ASN A 298 -1.95 20.27 19.45
#